data_dd24f901e8add9860d2b8ae9d648f82c
#
_entry.id   dd24f901e8add9860d2b8ae9d648f82c
#
_cell.length_a   1.000
_cell.length_b   1.000
_cell.length_c   1.000
_cell.angle_alpha   90.00
_cell.angle_beta   90.00
_cell.angle_gamma   90.00
#
_symmetry.space_group_name_H-M   'P 1'
#
loop_
_entity.id
_entity.type
_entity.pdbx_description
1 polymer ?
#
loop_
_entity_poly.entity_id
_entity_poly.type
_entity_poly.pdbx_seq_one_letter_code
_entity_poly.pdbx_strand_id
1 'polypeptide(L)'
;MQNNTANASKGTETTTDTVTSEPAKKSMPAEITMAFTGDIMMGTNFPDASYVTRDRGKSLFNDCKEVMSAADITIINLEGTCYNGTDGELREMTSPSSYYIFRMPGDHAQNLADAGVDVVNFANNHSFDFGMTGRKNTIQTMRNAGVEVSGIRELAEGCILERKGIKIGYVSFAASCTKVNDMLNKEEVERLVKKYRKESDLLIVGFHGGAEGVTYMHVPMKEEFYVGEDRGNVHDFAHTCIDLGADIVVGHGPHVPRAMELYKGHLIAYSLGNFCAPYRMSLKGACGHAPLLCVSINPEDGTFNSGKIHSYLQQTGAGPHTDAGNTAAKDIRQMTLADFPNTGISIAEDGTVTKK
;
A
#
# COMPACT_ATOMS: atom_id res chain seq x y z
N MET A 1 -53.71 0.40 -83.36
CA MET A 1 -53.76 -1.02 -82.93
C MET A 1 -52.79 -1.21 -81.76
N GLN A 2 -53.35 -1.79 -80.76
CA GLN A 2 -52.73 -2.34 -79.57
C GLN A 2 -52.25 -1.36 -78.47
N ASN A 3 -53.07 -1.37 -77.43
CA ASN A 3 -52.86 -0.95 -76.07
C ASN A 3 -51.73 -1.74 -75.37
N ASN A 4 -50.98 -1.11 -74.53
CA ASN A 4 -50.41 -1.81 -73.42
C ASN A 4 -50.38 -0.89 -72.14
N THR A 5 -51.19 -1.32 -71.22
CA THR A 5 -51.37 -0.79 -69.88
C THR A 5 -50.13 -1.15 -69.00
N ALA A 6 -49.51 -0.18 -68.41
CA ALA A 6 -48.46 -0.40 -67.37
C ALA A 6 -49.13 -0.40 -66.02
N ASN A 7 -48.89 -1.46 -65.26
CA ASN A 7 -49.33 -1.68 -63.89
C ASN A 7 -48.30 -1.10 -62.93
N ALA A 8 -48.70 -0.17 -62.05
CA ALA A 8 -47.86 0.40 -61.00
C ALA A 8 -47.92 -0.47 -59.75
N SER A 9 -46.81 -1.08 -59.37
CA SER A 9 -46.67 -1.77 -58.11
C SER A 9 -46.24 -0.79 -57.08
N LYS A 10 -46.97 -0.63 -55.97
CA LYS A 10 -46.62 0.08 -54.76
C LYS A 10 -45.56 -0.72 -54.00
N GLY A 11 -44.37 -0.17 -53.90
CA GLY A 11 -43.34 -0.66 -52.95
C GLY A 11 -43.66 -0.23 -51.52
N THR A 12 -43.79 -1.19 -50.64
CA THR A 12 -43.88 -1.00 -49.19
C THR A 12 -42.47 -0.78 -48.66
N GLU A 13 -42.14 0.42 -48.20
CA GLU A 13 -40.94 0.69 -47.45
C GLU A 13 -41.07 0.08 -46.05
N THR A 14 -40.27 -0.93 -45.78
CA THR A 14 -40.09 -1.50 -44.42
C THR A 14 -39.01 -0.67 -43.72
N THR A 15 -39.41 0.22 -42.84
CA THR A 15 -38.48 0.89 -41.90
C THR A 15 -38.00 -0.14 -40.90
N THR A 16 -36.74 -0.55 -41.01
CA THR A 16 -36.03 -1.29 -39.96
C THR A 16 -35.59 -0.31 -38.88
N ASP A 17 -36.33 -0.28 -37.78
CA ASP A 17 -35.90 0.36 -36.54
C ASP A 17 -34.66 -0.37 -36.02
N THR A 18 -33.50 0.21 -36.22
CA THR A 18 -32.27 -0.20 -35.53
C THR A 18 -32.37 0.24 -34.06
N VAL A 19 -32.80 -0.67 -33.20
CA VAL A 19 -32.68 -0.53 -31.76
C VAL A 19 -31.20 -0.58 -31.43
N THR A 20 -30.60 0.58 -31.24
CA THR A 20 -29.26 0.71 -30.60
C THR A 20 -29.45 0.33 -29.14
N SER A 21 -29.12 -0.89 -28.78
CA SER A 21 -29.03 -1.30 -27.39
C SER A 21 -27.90 -0.49 -26.75
N GLU A 22 -28.21 0.36 -25.78
CA GLU A 22 -27.19 0.94 -24.87
C GLU A 22 -26.37 -0.21 -24.30
N PRO A 23 -25.03 -0.06 -24.21
CA PRO A 23 -24.20 -1.08 -23.59
C PRO A 23 -24.69 -1.30 -22.15
N ALA A 24 -24.99 -2.55 -21.81
CA ALA A 24 -25.47 -2.94 -20.51
C ALA A 24 -24.49 -2.36 -19.43
N LYS A 25 -25.02 -1.54 -18.52
CA LYS A 25 -24.27 -0.96 -17.41
C LYS A 25 -23.62 -2.12 -16.65
N LYS A 26 -22.27 -2.20 -16.67
CA LYS A 26 -21.50 -3.25 -15.99
C LYS A 26 -21.92 -3.25 -14.51
N SER A 27 -22.45 -4.34 -13.99
CA SER A 27 -22.86 -4.39 -12.59
C SER A 27 -21.61 -4.23 -11.73
N MET A 28 -21.58 -3.19 -10.90
CA MET A 28 -20.50 -2.98 -9.93
C MET A 28 -20.52 -4.12 -8.90
N PRO A 29 -19.36 -4.61 -8.43
CA PRO A 29 -19.31 -5.53 -7.30
C PRO A 29 -19.87 -4.85 -6.03
N ALA A 30 -20.37 -5.63 -5.09
CA ALA A 30 -20.93 -5.09 -3.85
C ALA A 30 -19.85 -4.41 -2.98
N GLU A 31 -18.61 -4.91 -3.07
CA GLU A 31 -17.45 -4.40 -2.33
C GLU A 31 -16.14 -4.75 -3.02
N ILE A 32 -15.09 -4.00 -2.70
CA ILE A 32 -13.69 -4.35 -2.95
C ILE A 32 -13.00 -4.53 -1.60
N THR A 33 -12.31 -5.65 -1.45
CA THR A 33 -11.55 -5.97 -0.25
C THR A 33 -10.06 -5.72 -0.49
N MET A 34 -9.40 -5.10 0.49
CA MET A 34 -8.00 -4.74 0.42
C MET A 34 -7.27 -5.17 1.69
N ALA A 35 -6.04 -5.65 1.53
CA ALA A 35 -5.16 -5.98 2.66
C ALA A 35 -3.92 -5.08 2.64
N PHE A 36 -3.54 -4.59 3.81
CA PHE A 36 -2.38 -3.74 4.03
C PHE A 36 -1.55 -4.26 5.18
N THR A 37 -0.23 -4.29 5.03
CA THR A 37 0.69 -4.61 6.12
C THR A 37 1.57 -3.42 6.45
N GLY A 38 2.28 -3.51 7.58
CA GLY A 38 3.41 -2.63 7.91
C GLY A 38 4.65 -2.91 7.06
N ASP A 39 5.80 -2.47 7.57
CA ASP A 39 7.08 -2.52 6.87
C ASP A 39 7.60 -3.95 6.75
N ILE A 40 8.03 -4.32 5.53
CA ILE A 40 8.55 -5.64 5.20
C ILE A 40 10.01 -5.51 4.75
N MET A 41 10.91 -6.09 5.54
CA MET A 41 12.32 -6.31 5.26
C MET A 41 12.67 -7.76 5.61
N MET A 42 12.53 -8.68 4.65
CA MET A 42 12.57 -10.14 4.82
C MET A 42 13.97 -10.72 5.13
N GLY A 43 14.87 -9.89 5.63
CA GLY A 43 16.28 -10.17 5.82
C GLY A 43 17.15 -9.56 4.71
N THR A 44 18.43 -9.41 4.99
CA THR A 44 19.39 -8.79 4.06
C THR A 44 20.62 -9.68 3.88
N ASN A 45 21.15 -9.74 2.66
CA ASN A 45 22.41 -10.39 2.37
C ASN A 45 23.62 -9.42 2.42
N PHE A 46 23.42 -8.23 3.00
CA PHE A 46 24.45 -7.23 3.21
C PHE A 46 24.60 -6.93 4.71
N PRO A 47 25.85 -6.88 5.25
CA PRO A 47 27.13 -7.11 4.56
C PRO A 47 27.38 -8.58 4.20
N ASP A 48 26.61 -9.51 4.75
CA ASP A 48 26.71 -10.95 4.49
C ASP A 48 25.34 -11.63 4.67
N ALA A 49 25.25 -12.91 4.32
CA ALA A 49 24.00 -13.67 4.31
C ALA A 49 23.54 -14.19 5.69
N SER A 50 24.20 -13.83 6.79
CA SER A 50 23.81 -14.25 8.15
C SER A 50 22.45 -13.67 8.59
N TYR A 51 22.01 -12.60 7.93
CA TYR A 51 20.72 -11.94 8.15
C TYR A 51 19.63 -12.38 7.14
N VAL A 52 19.82 -13.53 6.50
CA VAL A 52 18.79 -14.20 5.67
C VAL A 52 18.37 -15.48 6.39
N THR A 53 17.07 -15.78 6.46
CA THR A 53 16.56 -17.02 7.05
C THR A 53 17.10 -18.24 6.29
N ARG A 54 17.23 -19.38 6.97
CA ARG A 54 17.82 -20.60 6.39
C ARG A 54 17.04 -21.12 5.18
N ASP A 55 15.73 -20.94 5.17
CA ASP A 55 14.83 -21.31 4.08
C ASP A 55 14.67 -20.23 3.01
N ARG A 56 15.47 -19.15 3.10
CA ARG A 56 15.43 -18.00 2.20
C ARG A 56 14.06 -17.32 2.15
N GLY A 57 13.42 -17.16 3.31
CA GLY A 57 12.16 -16.42 3.45
C GLY A 57 10.89 -17.18 3.08
N LYS A 58 10.98 -18.45 2.69
CA LYS A 58 9.81 -19.23 2.22
C LYS A 58 8.71 -19.40 3.26
N SER A 59 9.08 -19.49 4.53
CA SER A 59 8.12 -19.68 5.63
C SER A 59 7.67 -18.38 6.29
N LEU A 60 8.23 -17.24 5.92
CA LEU A 60 7.98 -15.97 6.63
C LEU A 60 6.51 -15.57 6.69
N PHE A 61 5.71 -15.93 5.69
CA PHE A 61 4.28 -15.55 5.64
C PHE A 61 3.32 -16.71 5.94
N ASN A 62 3.81 -17.84 6.46
CA ASN A 62 2.96 -19.03 6.66
C ASN A 62 1.69 -18.76 7.49
N ASP A 63 1.78 -17.94 8.52
CA ASP A 63 0.66 -17.65 9.43
C ASP A 63 -0.31 -16.58 8.89
N CYS A 64 0.11 -15.79 7.88
CA CYS A 64 -0.69 -14.65 7.40
C CYS A 64 -1.04 -14.71 5.90
N LYS A 65 -0.41 -15.56 5.11
CA LYS A 65 -0.64 -15.63 3.65
C LYS A 65 -2.09 -15.91 3.26
N GLU A 66 -2.83 -16.70 4.02
CA GLU A 66 -4.25 -16.98 3.74
C GLU A 66 -5.10 -15.72 3.86
N VAL A 67 -4.81 -14.88 4.86
CA VAL A 67 -5.49 -13.60 5.05
C VAL A 67 -5.08 -12.61 3.95
N MET A 68 -3.79 -12.54 3.61
CA MET A 68 -3.28 -11.65 2.56
C MET A 68 -3.88 -12.02 1.20
N SER A 69 -3.84 -13.30 0.82
CA SER A 69 -4.32 -13.77 -0.49
C SER A 69 -5.85 -13.81 -0.63
N ALA A 70 -6.60 -13.67 0.46
CA ALA A 70 -8.07 -13.62 0.42
C ALA A 70 -8.62 -12.26 -0.01
N ALA A 71 -7.82 -11.19 0.07
CA ALA A 71 -8.21 -9.86 -0.38
C ALA A 71 -8.17 -9.75 -1.92
N ASP A 72 -8.95 -8.82 -2.47
CA ASP A 72 -8.93 -8.53 -3.91
C ASP A 72 -7.60 -7.87 -4.33
N ILE A 73 -6.96 -7.15 -3.42
CA ILE A 73 -5.64 -6.56 -3.61
C ILE A 73 -4.90 -6.47 -2.27
N THR A 74 -3.63 -6.86 -2.27
CA THR A 74 -2.73 -6.76 -1.10
C THR A 74 -1.56 -5.83 -1.41
N ILE A 75 -1.37 -4.82 -0.57
CA ILE A 75 -0.38 -3.77 -0.71
C ILE A 75 0.51 -3.72 0.54
N ILE A 76 1.82 -3.64 0.35
CA ILE A 76 2.80 -3.64 1.43
C ILE A 76 3.83 -2.50 1.26
N ASN A 77 4.58 -2.16 2.31
CA ASN A 77 5.81 -1.37 2.20
C ASN A 77 7.03 -2.29 2.09
N LEU A 78 7.76 -2.22 0.98
CA LEU A 78 9.01 -2.96 0.77
C LEU A 78 10.19 -2.10 1.24
N GLU A 79 10.65 -2.32 2.46
CA GLU A 79 11.68 -1.49 3.09
C GLU A 79 13.08 -2.04 2.82
N GLY A 80 13.60 -1.73 1.65
CA GLY A 80 14.90 -2.15 1.18
C GLY A 80 14.91 -2.59 -0.28
N THR A 81 16.10 -2.69 -0.86
CA THR A 81 16.25 -3.23 -2.22
C THR A 81 16.08 -4.75 -2.21
N CYS A 82 15.59 -5.31 -3.33
CA CYS A 82 15.39 -6.75 -3.48
C CYS A 82 15.84 -7.20 -4.88
N TYR A 83 17.03 -7.79 -4.97
CA TYR A 83 17.57 -8.30 -6.23
C TYR A 83 18.76 -9.22 -6.03
N ASN A 84 19.06 -10.03 -7.03
CA ASN A 84 20.26 -10.83 -7.08
C ASN A 84 21.38 -10.03 -7.78
N GLY A 85 22.57 -10.03 -7.20
CA GLY A 85 23.75 -9.33 -7.73
C GLY A 85 24.55 -8.67 -6.60
N THR A 86 25.73 -8.22 -6.96
CA THR A 86 26.65 -7.48 -6.08
C THR A 86 26.90 -6.07 -6.60
N ASP A 87 26.34 -5.72 -7.74
CA ASP A 87 26.41 -4.42 -8.38
C ASP A 87 25.49 -3.40 -7.69
N GLY A 88 25.85 -2.16 -7.80
CA GLY A 88 25.17 -1.04 -7.17
C GLY A 88 26.09 -0.28 -6.23
N GLU A 89 26.02 1.04 -6.32
CA GLU A 89 26.76 1.93 -5.41
C GLU A 89 26.02 2.02 -4.08
N LEU A 90 26.72 1.77 -2.99
CA LEU A 90 26.19 2.02 -1.65
C LEU A 90 25.87 3.51 -1.49
N ARG A 91 24.74 3.80 -0.86
CA ARG A 91 24.43 5.19 -0.46
C ARG A 91 25.52 5.72 0.46
N GLU A 92 25.80 7.02 0.37
CA GLU A 92 26.72 7.67 1.31
C GLU A 92 26.21 7.51 2.76
N MET A 93 27.11 7.07 3.62
CA MET A 93 26.82 6.87 5.03
C MET A 93 27.24 8.09 5.85
N THR A 94 26.35 9.08 5.91
CA THR A 94 26.63 10.39 6.54
C THR A 94 26.11 10.52 7.97
N SER A 95 25.32 9.55 8.45
CA SER A 95 24.71 9.60 9.78
C SER A 95 24.69 8.22 10.48
N PRO A 96 24.47 8.12 11.80
CA PRO A 96 24.30 6.84 12.50
C PRO A 96 23.19 5.94 11.96
N SER A 97 22.13 6.50 11.37
CA SER A 97 21.08 5.75 10.66
C SER A 97 21.60 5.04 9.41
N SER A 98 22.75 5.45 8.88
CA SER A 98 23.41 4.85 7.73
C SER A 98 23.96 3.43 7.95
N TYR A 99 23.94 2.90 9.17
CA TYR A 99 24.35 1.53 9.46
C TYR A 99 23.31 0.48 9.04
N TYR A 100 22.09 0.89 8.70
CA TYR A 100 21.03 0.03 8.21
C TYR A 100 20.98 0.11 6.68
N ILE A 101 21.57 -0.90 6.03
CA ILE A 101 21.61 -1.07 4.57
C ILE A 101 20.95 -2.41 4.25
N PHE A 102 19.95 -2.40 3.37
CA PHE A 102 19.13 -3.56 3.12
C PHE A 102 19.15 -3.97 1.65
N ARG A 103 19.64 -5.20 1.42
CA ARG A 103 19.50 -5.90 0.14
C ARG A 103 18.94 -7.29 0.38
N MET A 104 17.65 -7.41 0.15
CA MET A 104 16.97 -8.70 0.18
C MET A 104 17.38 -9.54 -1.05
N PRO A 105 17.59 -10.86 -0.90
CA PRO A 105 17.75 -11.76 -2.05
C PRO A 105 16.59 -11.64 -3.03
N GLY A 106 16.86 -11.75 -4.34
CA GLY A 106 15.84 -11.55 -5.37
C GLY A 106 14.71 -12.60 -5.37
N ASP A 107 14.93 -13.79 -4.83
CA ASP A 107 13.90 -14.81 -4.65
C ASP A 107 12.85 -14.44 -3.59
N HIS A 108 13.11 -13.44 -2.73
CA HIS A 108 12.11 -12.89 -1.84
C HIS A 108 10.93 -12.23 -2.58
N ALA A 109 11.12 -11.76 -3.80
CA ALA A 109 10.01 -11.24 -4.62
C ALA A 109 8.97 -12.33 -4.92
N GLN A 110 9.42 -13.57 -5.21
CA GLN A 110 8.51 -14.69 -5.42
C GLN A 110 7.79 -15.07 -4.12
N ASN A 111 8.49 -15.04 -2.97
CA ASN A 111 7.85 -15.31 -1.67
C ASN A 111 6.75 -14.29 -1.33
N LEU A 112 6.92 -13.03 -1.75
CA LEU A 112 5.87 -11.99 -1.62
C LEU A 112 4.68 -12.29 -2.54
N ALA A 113 4.94 -12.62 -3.80
CA ALA A 113 3.89 -13.01 -4.74
C ALA A 113 3.11 -14.25 -4.27
N ASP A 114 3.82 -15.28 -3.77
CA ASP A 114 3.23 -16.51 -3.21
C ASP A 114 2.41 -16.24 -1.93
N ALA A 115 2.69 -15.14 -1.24
CA ALA A 115 1.91 -14.67 -0.10
C ALA A 115 0.68 -13.82 -0.49
N GLY A 116 0.49 -13.57 -1.79
CA GLY A 116 -0.64 -12.80 -2.32
C GLY A 116 -0.39 -11.30 -2.41
N VAL A 117 0.86 -10.83 -2.36
CA VAL A 117 1.19 -9.40 -2.55
C VAL A 117 1.04 -9.02 -4.02
N ASP A 118 0.27 -7.97 -4.28
CA ASP A 118 0.04 -7.43 -5.63
C ASP A 118 0.88 -6.18 -5.91
N VAL A 119 1.08 -5.33 -4.89
CA VAL A 119 1.76 -4.03 -5.03
C VAL A 119 2.68 -3.78 -3.85
N VAL A 120 3.84 -3.21 -4.13
CA VAL A 120 4.74 -2.69 -3.11
C VAL A 120 4.86 -1.16 -3.17
N ASN A 121 4.72 -0.52 -1.99
CA ASN A 121 5.28 0.79 -1.75
C ASN A 121 6.80 0.67 -1.72
N PHE A 122 7.49 1.31 -2.63
CA PHE A 122 8.95 1.38 -2.63
C PHE A 122 9.47 2.80 -2.39
N ALA A 123 8.56 3.76 -2.14
CA ALA A 123 8.93 5.08 -1.65
C ALA A 123 9.26 5.00 -0.17
N ASN A 124 10.53 4.82 0.17
CA ASN A 124 11.05 4.84 1.53
C ASN A 124 12.55 5.15 1.57
N ASN A 125 13.08 5.39 2.76
CA ASN A 125 14.48 5.75 3.01
C ASN A 125 15.50 4.66 2.61
N HIS A 126 15.07 3.39 2.47
CA HIS A 126 15.91 2.26 2.07
C HIS A 126 15.84 1.92 0.58
N SER A 127 14.99 2.59 -0.20
CA SER A 127 14.88 2.35 -1.64
C SER A 127 16.13 2.72 -2.44
N PHE A 128 17.04 3.52 -1.87
CA PHE A 128 18.30 3.96 -2.51
C PHE A 128 19.56 3.35 -1.88
N ASP A 129 19.46 2.36 -1.04
CA ASP A 129 20.58 1.73 -0.34
C ASP A 129 21.71 1.25 -1.27
N PHE A 130 21.35 0.87 -2.51
CA PHE A 130 22.27 0.46 -3.58
C PHE A 130 22.13 1.32 -4.84
N GLY A 131 21.85 2.61 -4.66
CA GLY A 131 21.77 3.60 -5.73
C GLY A 131 20.72 3.28 -6.78
N MET A 132 20.88 3.87 -7.96
CA MET A 132 19.93 3.67 -9.07
C MET A 132 19.95 2.24 -9.62
N THR A 133 21.09 1.55 -9.54
CA THR A 133 21.19 0.14 -9.95
C THR A 133 20.32 -0.75 -9.07
N GLY A 134 20.41 -0.60 -7.73
CA GLY A 134 19.58 -1.32 -6.79
C GLY A 134 18.07 -1.07 -7.01
N ARG A 135 17.66 0.19 -7.25
CA ARG A 135 16.27 0.54 -7.57
C ARG A 135 15.77 -0.13 -8.83
N LYS A 136 16.48 0.01 -9.95
CA LYS A 136 16.07 -0.57 -11.23
C LYS A 136 15.96 -2.08 -11.14
N ASN A 137 16.94 -2.72 -10.51
CA ASN A 137 16.94 -4.17 -10.32
C ASN A 137 15.79 -4.62 -9.41
N THR A 138 15.49 -3.89 -8.34
CA THR A 138 14.34 -4.18 -7.45
C THR A 138 13.02 -4.08 -8.21
N ILE A 139 12.80 -2.99 -8.96
CA ILE A 139 11.58 -2.82 -9.77
C ILE A 139 11.42 -3.98 -10.76
N GLN A 140 12.50 -4.34 -11.47
CA GLN A 140 12.45 -5.44 -12.42
C GLN A 140 12.22 -6.80 -11.74
N THR A 141 12.84 -7.04 -10.59
CA THR A 141 12.70 -8.28 -9.81
C THR A 141 11.26 -8.46 -9.31
N MET A 142 10.65 -7.40 -8.76
CA MET A 142 9.24 -7.41 -8.33
C MET A 142 8.30 -7.69 -9.50
N ARG A 143 8.43 -6.94 -10.61
CA ARG A 143 7.59 -7.13 -11.80
C ARG A 143 7.74 -8.51 -12.43
N ASN A 144 8.94 -9.09 -12.42
CA ASN A 144 9.16 -10.46 -12.90
C ASN A 144 8.43 -11.50 -12.04
N ALA A 145 8.17 -11.21 -10.76
CA ALA A 145 7.36 -12.04 -9.86
C ALA A 145 5.85 -11.72 -9.95
N GLY A 146 5.44 -10.76 -10.79
CA GLY A 146 4.05 -10.34 -10.92
C GLY A 146 3.60 -9.31 -9.89
N VAL A 147 4.54 -8.67 -9.17
CA VAL A 147 4.26 -7.65 -8.15
C VAL A 147 4.54 -6.26 -8.72
N GLU A 148 3.55 -5.37 -8.69
CA GLU A 148 3.73 -4.00 -9.15
C GLU A 148 4.45 -3.14 -8.10
N VAL A 149 5.06 -2.04 -8.57
CA VAL A 149 5.90 -1.15 -7.75
C VAL A 149 5.43 0.28 -7.89
N SER A 150 5.36 1.00 -6.79
CA SER A 150 5.03 2.43 -6.75
C SER A 150 6.03 3.23 -5.92
N GLY A 151 6.15 4.53 -6.22
CA GLY A 151 6.83 5.50 -5.38
C GLY A 151 8.18 5.99 -5.89
N ILE A 152 8.67 5.49 -7.04
CA ILE A 152 9.97 5.89 -7.60
C ILE A 152 9.77 6.85 -8.77
N ARG A 153 10.20 8.08 -8.58
CA ARG A 153 10.11 9.16 -9.57
C ARG A 153 10.70 8.72 -10.91
N GLU A 154 9.99 9.00 -12.01
CA GLU A 154 10.38 8.70 -13.40
C GLU A 154 10.47 7.20 -13.76
N LEU A 155 10.45 6.28 -12.80
CA LEU A 155 10.59 4.84 -13.06
C LEU A 155 9.31 4.05 -12.75
N ALA A 156 8.67 4.34 -11.63
CA ALA A 156 7.49 3.68 -11.12
C ALA A 156 6.76 4.62 -10.15
N GLU A 157 6.21 5.73 -10.67
CA GLU A 157 5.52 6.74 -9.82
C GLU A 157 4.31 6.13 -9.12
N GLY A 158 3.56 5.30 -9.82
CA GLY A 158 2.38 4.57 -9.33
C GLY A 158 2.02 3.45 -10.29
N CYS A 159 0.96 2.72 -9.99
CA CYS A 159 0.43 1.64 -10.83
C CYS A 159 -1.10 1.61 -10.81
N ILE A 160 -1.69 0.89 -11.75
CA ILE A 160 -3.12 0.64 -11.83
C ILE A 160 -3.32 -0.86 -12.08
N LEU A 161 -4.14 -1.49 -11.23
CA LEU A 161 -4.55 -2.88 -11.37
C LEU A 161 -6.05 -2.95 -11.59
N GLU A 162 -6.52 -3.98 -12.28
CA GLU A 162 -7.94 -4.23 -12.41
C GLU A 162 -8.35 -5.45 -11.56
N ARG A 163 -9.33 -5.27 -10.68
CA ARG A 163 -9.91 -6.33 -9.84
C ARG A 163 -11.43 -6.27 -9.91
N LYS A 164 -12.07 -7.38 -10.20
CA LYS A 164 -13.55 -7.47 -10.36
C LYS A 164 -14.10 -6.42 -11.35
N GLY A 165 -13.27 -5.99 -12.32
CA GLY A 165 -13.62 -4.98 -13.30
C GLY A 165 -13.52 -3.53 -12.81
N ILE A 166 -12.98 -3.30 -11.63
CA ILE A 166 -12.67 -1.99 -11.04
C ILE A 166 -11.18 -1.70 -11.24
N LYS A 167 -10.86 -0.52 -11.74
CA LYS A 167 -9.48 -0.01 -11.83
C LYS A 167 -9.07 0.59 -10.50
N ILE A 168 -8.09 -0.01 -9.86
CA ILE A 168 -7.54 0.42 -8.58
C ILE A 168 -6.18 1.06 -8.84
N GLY A 169 -6.07 2.38 -8.64
CA GLY A 169 -4.84 3.12 -8.70
C GLY A 169 -4.11 3.07 -7.35
N TYR A 170 -2.80 2.96 -7.41
CA TYR A 170 -1.94 3.09 -6.24
C TYR A 170 -0.78 4.04 -6.54
N VAL A 171 -0.58 5.03 -5.68
CA VAL A 171 0.55 5.96 -5.72
C VAL A 171 1.12 6.14 -4.32
N SER A 172 2.44 6.13 -4.20
CA SER A 172 3.09 6.26 -2.89
C SER A 172 4.19 7.32 -2.88
N PHE A 173 4.44 7.86 -1.68
CA PHE A 173 5.31 9.00 -1.43
C PHE A 173 6.20 8.73 -0.21
N ALA A 174 7.32 9.47 -0.08
CA ALA A 174 8.12 9.46 1.14
C ALA A 174 8.68 10.83 1.47
N ALA A 175 8.96 11.06 2.74
CA ALA A 175 9.63 12.26 3.22
C ALA A 175 11.15 12.13 3.10
N SER A 176 11.83 13.22 2.73
CA SER A 176 13.31 13.38 2.77
C SER A 176 14.10 12.26 2.08
N CYS A 177 13.54 11.66 1.03
CA CYS A 177 14.17 10.56 0.31
C CYS A 177 14.56 10.95 -1.11
N THR A 178 15.75 10.49 -1.55
CA THR A 178 16.27 10.83 -2.89
C THR A 178 15.49 10.17 -4.01
N LYS A 179 15.00 10.95 -4.99
CA LYS A 179 14.34 10.47 -6.22
C LYS A 179 13.15 9.51 -6.00
N VAL A 180 12.44 9.67 -4.91
CA VAL A 180 11.10 9.11 -4.71
C VAL A 180 10.05 10.17 -5.00
N ASN A 181 8.78 9.80 -5.10
CA ASN A 181 7.70 10.77 -5.05
C ASN A 181 7.73 11.45 -3.68
N ASP A 182 7.87 12.75 -3.68
CA ASP A 182 8.17 13.53 -2.47
C ASP A 182 6.89 14.01 -1.78
N MET A 183 6.61 13.51 -0.58
CA MET A 183 5.45 13.93 0.20
C MET A 183 5.53 15.37 0.73
N LEU A 184 6.74 15.96 0.78
CA LEU A 184 6.95 17.35 1.20
C LEU A 184 6.73 18.36 0.07
N ASN A 185 6.68 17.89 -1.19
CA ASN A 185 6.42 18.70 -2.37
C ASN A 185 4.93 18.69 -2.72
N LYS A 186 4.21 19.72 -2.30
CA LYS A 186 2.75 19.82 -2.48
C LYS A 186 2.31 19.78 -3.95
N GLU A 187 3.06 20.39 -4.86
CA GLU A 187 2.75 20.38 -6.29
C GLU A 187 2.90 18.99 -6.88
N GLU A 188 3.91 18.21 -6.44
CA GLU A 188 4.10 16.84 -6.87
C GLU A 188 3.00 15.93 -6.34
N VAL A 189 2.62 16.08 -5.06
CA VAL A 189 1.50 15.36 -4.45
C VAL A 189 0.22 15.62 -5.23
N GLU A 190 -0.12 16.89 -5.45
CA GLU A 190 -1.33 17.26 -6.21
C GLU A 190 -1.32 16.70 -7.64
N ARG A 191 -0.20 16.82 -8.34
CA ARG A 191 -0.01 16.29 -9.70
C ARG A 191 -0.26 14.78 -9.78
N LEU A 192 0.38 14.03 -8.88
CA LEU A 192 0.33 12.58 -8.91
C LEU A 192 -1.03 12.04 -8.43
N VAL A 193 -1.58 12.55 -7.33
CA VAL A 193 -2.89 12.13 -6.84
C VAL A 193 -3.97 12.40 -7.89
N LYS A 194 -4.00 13.60 -8.49
CA LYS A 194 -4.96 13.92 -9.57
C LYS A 194 -4.76 13.09 -10.83
N LYS A 195 -3.51 12.75 -11.19
CA LYS A 195 -3.20 11.87 -12.32
C LYS A 195 -3.84 10.50 -12.12
N TYR A 196 -3.52 9.84 -11.01
CA TYR A 196 -4.00 8.48 -10.75
C TYR A 196 -5.50 8.43 -10.45
N ARG A 197 -6.07 9.47 -9.79
CA ARG A 197 -7.53 9.59 -9.63
C ARG A 197 -8.28 9.60 -10.95
N LYS A 198 -7.76 10.32 -11.95
CA LYS A 198 -8.37 10.40 -13.28
C LYS A 198 -8.34 9.07 -14.04
N GLU A 199 -7.33 8.24 -13.78
CA GLU A 199 -7.04 7.01 -14.50
C GLU A 199 -7.64 5.76 -13.84
N SER A 200 -8.20 5.89 -12.61
CA SER A 200 -8.73 4.78 -11.80
C SER A 200 -10.12 5.05 -11.23
N ASP A 201 -10.85 3.98 -10.95
CA ASP A 201 -12.15 4.03 -10.28
C ASP A 201 -11.99 4.21 -8.77
N LEU A 202 -10.96 3.59 -8.18
CA LEU A 202 -10.55 3.73 -6.78
C LEU A 202 -9.09 4.12 -6.72
N LEU A 203 -8.73 5.00 -5.78
CA LEU A 203 -7.36 5.46 -5.58
C LEU A 203 -6.89 5.24 -4.15
N ILE A 204 -5.80 4.52 -4.00
CA ILE A 204 -5.11 4.32 -2.72
C ILE A 204 -3.81 5.12 -2.75
N VAL A 205 -3.54 5.84 -1.66
CA VAL A 205 -2.27 6.55 -1.46
C VAL A 205 -1.49 5.90 -0.33
N GLY A 206 -0.23 5.54 -0.59
CA GLY A 206 0.73 5.12 0.42
C GLY A 206 1.69 6.24 0.80
N PHE A 207 2.22 6.23 2.02
CA PHE A 207 3.33 7.10 2.38
C PHE A 207 4.30 6.45 3.35
N HIS A 208 5.55 6.95 3.37
CA HIS A 208 6.57 6.61 4.35
C HIS A 208 7.11 7.89 4.96
N GLY A 209 6.68 8.19 6.20
CA GLY A 209 6.96 9.44 6.90
C GLY A 209 6.61 9.37 8.38
N GLY A 210 6.84 10.46 9.11
CA GLY A 210 6.69 10.51 10.56
C GLY A 210 7.96 10.04 11.29
N ALA A 211 8.09 10.43 12.57
CA ALA A 211 9.22 10.08 13.43
C ALA A 211 9.11 8.61 13.92
N GLU A 212 10.26 8.00 14.23
CA GLU A 212 10.38 6.55 14.43
C GLU A 212 10.43 6.13 15.90
N GLY A 213 9.82 4.98 16.20
CA GLY A 213 9.96 4.27 17.46
C GLY A 213 8.83 4.47 18.47
N VAL A 214 8.91 3.76 19.59
CA VAL A 214 7.85 3.65 20.60
C VAL A 214 7.42 4.95 21.26
N THR A 215 8.25 5.99 21.21
CA THR A 215 7.93 7.32 21.72
C THR A 215 7.10 8.16 20.74
N TYR A 216 6.90 7.66 19.51
CA TYR A 216 6.21 8.36 18.43
C TYR A 216 4.95 7.62 17.95
N MET A 217 4.28 6.89 18.83
CA MET A 217 3.03 6.18 18.49
C MET A 217 1.86 7.12 18.23
N HIS A 218 1.85 8.31 18.84
CA HIS A 218 0.81 9.32 18.60
C HIS A 218 1.01 10.04 17.27
N VAL A 219 -0.08 10.47 16.66
CA VAL A 219 -0.09 11.31 15.45
C VAL A 219 -0.10 12.78 15.88
N PRO A 220 1.04 13.49 15.82
CA PRO A 220 1.05 14.92 16.10
C PRO A 220 0.51 15.66 14.87
N MET A 221 -0.38 16.62 15.06
CA MET A 221 -0.93 17.41 13.94
C MET A 221 0.03 18.56 13.57
N LYS A 222 1.28 18.20 13.31
CA LYS A 222 2.39 19.12 12.96
C LYS A 222 3.53 18.36 12.29
N GLU A 223 4.51 19.11 11.78
CA GLU A 223 5.76 18.55 11.23
C GLU A 223 6.49 17.70 12.28
N GLU A 224 6.94 16.53 11.83
CA GLU A 224 7.76 15.61 12.59
C GLU A 224 9.20 15.66 12.10
N PHE A 225 10.15 15.60 13.02
CA PHE A 225 11.58 15.50 12.72
C PHE A 225 12.18 14.27 13.41
N TYR A 226 13.04 13.55 12.70
CA TYR A 226 13.74 12.40 13.25
C TYR A 226 15.18 12.36 12.74
N VAL A 227 16.15 12.28 13.67
CA VAL A 227 17.61 12.29 13.38
C VAL A 227 18.04 13.45 12.45
N GLY A 228 17.37 14.61 12.58
CA GLY A 228 17.67 15.81 11.78
C GLY A 228 17.00 15.83 10.40
N GLU A 229 16.24 14.82 10.03
CA GLU A 229 15.46 14.77 8.78
C GLU A 229 14.03 15.27 9.01
N ASP A 230 13.48 16.02 8.06
CA ASP A 230 12.08 16.37 8.01
C ASP A 230 11.28 15.12 7.58
N ARG A 231 10.39 14.64 8.47
CA ARG A 231 9.58 13.43 8.24
C ARG A 231 8.13 13.79 7.88
N GLY A 232 7.85 15.08 7.69
CA GLY A 232 6.57 15.62 7.25
C GLY A 232 5.51 15.75 8.33
N ASN A 233 4.45 16.46 7.99
CA ASN A 233 3.19 16.45 8.73
C ASN A 233 2.29 15.38 8.11
N VAL A 234 2.32 14.17 8.69
CA VAL A 234 1.59 13.01 8.13
C VAL A 234 0.07 13.19 8.18
N HIS A 235 -0.44 13.96 9.16
CA HIS A 235 -1.86 14.28 9.25
C HIS A 235 -2.31 15.16 8.08
N ASP A 236 -1.65 16.29 7.86
CA ASP A 236 -2.00 17.21 6.78
C ASP A 236 -1.79 16.57 5.39
N PHE A 237 -0.75 15.75 5.25
CA PHE A 237 -0.53 14.99 4.02
C PHE A 237 -1.69 14.04 3.73
N ALA A 238 -2.12 13.25 4.70
CA ALA A 238 -3.21 12.28 4.53
C ALA A 238 -4.54 12.96 4.20
N HIS A 239 -4.88 14.04 4.92
CA HIS A 239 -6.06 14.84 4.64
C HIS A 239 -6.01 15.48 3.25
N THR A 240 -4.86 16.03 2.86
CA THR A 240 -4.65 16.59 1.50
C THR A 240 -4.89 15.53 0.43
N CYS A 241 -4.38 14.30 0.62
CA CYS A 241 -4.59 13.21 -0.35
C CYS A 241 -6.07 12.85 -0.50
N ILE A 242 -6.82 12.73 0.60
CA ILE A 242 -8.28 12.50 0.56
C ILE A 242 -8.97 13.68 -0.15
N ASP A 243 -8.62 14.91 0.16
CA ASP A 243 -9.21 16.10 -0.46
C ASP A 243 -8.93 16.20 -1.96
N LEU A 244 -7.83 15.61 -2.43
CA LEU A 244 -7.47 15.48 -3.84
C LEU A 244 -8.12 14.26 -4.52
N GLY A 245 -8.85 13.42 -3.78
CA GLY A 245 -9.64 12.31 -4.30
C GLY A 245 -9.09 10.91 -4.02
N ALA A 246 -8.18 10.74 -3.06
CA ALA A 246 -7.82 9.41 -2.58
C ALA A 246 -8.97 8.80 -1.77
N ASP A 247 -9.19 7.48 -1.92
CA ASP A 247 -10.23 6.73 -1.21
C ASP A 247 -9.69 6.09 0.08
N ILE A 248 -8.41 5.76 0.12
CA ILE A 248 -7.71 5.25 1.29
C ILE A 248 -6.31 5.86 1.35
N VAL A 249 -5.84 6.17 2.57
CA VAL A 249 -4.43 6.52 2.81
C VAL A 249 -3.83 5.58 3.84
N VAL A 250 -2.66 5.01 3.53
CA VAL A 250 -1.94 4.08 4.41
C VAL A 250 -0.49 4.52 4.61
N GLY A 251 -0.11 4.74 5.86
CA GLY A 251 1.20 5.21 6.27
C GLY A 251 2.14 4.13 6.77
N HIS A 252 3.44 4.44 6.61
CA HIS A 252 4.59 3.67 7.03
C HIS A 252 5.68 4.62 7.55
N GLY A 253 6.74 4.08 8.14
CA GLY A 253 7.93 4.83 8.57
C GLY A 253 8.14 4.93 10.07
N PRO A 254 7.11 5.08 10.93
CA PRO A 254 7.30 5.11 12.38
C PRO A 254 7.75 3.79 13.01
N HIS A 255 7.66 2.67 12.30
CA HIS A 255 7.99 1.31 12.77
C HIS A 255 7.18 0.85 13.99
N VAL A 256 6.11 1.55 14.32
CA VAL A 256 5.13 1.26 15.37
C VAL A 256 3.72 1.50 14.85
N PRO A 257 2.72 0.75 15.31
CA PRO A 257 1.32 1.02 14.97
C PRO A 257 0.91 2.41 15.49
N ARG A 258 0.22 3.19 14.65
CA ARG A 258 -0.39 4.48 15.00
C ARG A 258 -1.91 4.43 14.84
N ALA A 259 -2.57 5.52 15.17
CA ALA A 259 -4.02 5.70 15.05
C ALA A 259 -4.55 5.47 13.62
N MET A 260 -5.85 5.20 13.55
CA MET A 260 -6.66 5.24 12.33
C MET A 260 -7.72 6.32 12.44
N GLU A 261 -8.10 6.90 11.32
CA GLU A 261 -9.12 7.94 11.23
C GLU A 261 -10.09 7.67 10.08
N LEU A 262 -11.34 8.05 10.23
CA LEU A 262 -12.29 8.17 9.13
C LEU A 262 -12.49 9.66 8.82
N TYR A 263 -11.90 10.13 7.73
CA TYR A 263 -12.00 11.50 7.27
C TYR A 263 -12.86 11.59 6.01
N LYS A 264 -13.96 12.35 6.06
CA LYS A 264 -14.94 12.47 4.97
C LYS A 264 -15.49 11.12 4.43
N GLY A 265 -15.53 10.09 5.27
CA GLY A 265 -15.99 8.74 4.89
C GLY A 265 -14.87 7.81 4.38
N HIS A 266 -13.65 8.30 4.24
CA HIS A 266 -12.48 7.59 3.73
C HIS A 266 -11.52 7.22 4.86
N LEU A 267 -10.93 6.03 4.78
CA LEU A 267 -10.08 5.51 5.84
C LEU A 267 -8.63 6.00 5.70
N ILE A 268 -8.07 6.46 6.81
CA ILE A 268 -6.65 6.75 6.97
C ILE A 268 -6.08 5.84 8.07
N ALA A 269 -5.00 5.10 7.75
CA ALA A 269 -4.17 4.38 8.71
C ALA A 269 -2.80 5.06 8.75
N TYR A 270 -2.46 5.73 9.87
CA TYR A 270 -1.26 6.58 9.93
C TYR A 270 0.07 5.83 10.03
N SER A 271 0.06 4.61 10.54
CA SER A 271 1.18 3.67 10.45
C SER A 271 0.73 2.27 10.84
N LEU A 272 1.14 1.29 10.05
CA LEU A 272 0.96 -0.12 10.36
C LEU A 272 2.23 -0.74 11.01
N GLY A 273 3.19 0.07 11.44
CA GLY A 273 4.41 -0.40 12.10
C GLY A 273 5.26 -1.34 11.24
N ASN A 274 6.05 -2.20 11.90
CA ASN A 274 6.75 -3.30 11.21
C ASN A 274 5.81 -4.49 11.03
N PHE A 275 5.97 -5.24 9.92
CA PHE A 275 5.20 -6.48 9.72
C PHE A 275 6.08 -7.72 9.62
N CYS A 276 7.11 -7.70 8.79
CA CYS A 276 8.02 -8.85 8.64
C CYS A 276 9.47 -8.36 8.58
N ALA A 277 10.16 -8.41 9.73
CA ALA A 277 11.53 -7.97 9.88
C ALA A 277 12.33 -8.97 10.74
N PRO A 278 12.69 -10.16 10.18
CA PRO A 278 13.36 -11.21 10.96
C PRO A 278 14.71 -10.80 11.52
N TYR A 279 15.36 -9.81 10.92
CA TYR A 279 16.68 -9.33 11.32
C TYR A 279 16.82 -7.82 11.11
N ARG A 280 17.80 -7.20 11.78
CA ARG A 280 18.29 -5.83 11.53
C ARG A 280 17.31 -4.69 11.83
N MET A 281 16.07 -4.96 12.15
CA MET A 281 15.12 -3.96 12.64
C MET A 281 14.78 -4.24 14.11
N SER A 282 14.46 -3.20 14.86
CA SER A 282 14.05 -3.36 16.26
C SER A 282 12.68 -3.98 16.35
N LEU A 283 12.53 -5.02 17.16
CA LEU A 283 11.25 -5.66 17.50
C LEU A 283 10.86 -5.43 18.98
N LYS A 284 11.47 -4.45 19.65
CA LYS A 284 11.21 -4.17 21.08
C LYS A 284 9.88 -3.43 21.25
N GLY A 285 9.04 -3.90 22.17
CA GLY A 285 7.74 -3.31 22.47
C GLY A 285 6.87 -3.22 21.21
N ALA A 286 6.20 -2.09 21.01
CA ALA A 286 5.31 -1.88 19.88
C ALA A 286 5.96 -2.05 18.49
N CYS A 287 7.29 -1.97 18.37
CA CYS A 287 7.97 -2.28 17.11
C CYS A 287 7.85 -3.76 16.69
N GLY A 288 7.55 -4.66 17.63
CA GLY A 288 7.30 -6.08 17.37
C GLY A 288 5.84 -6.43 17.10
N HIS A 289 4.92 -5.47 17.22
CA HIS A 289 3.50 -5.66 16.99
C HIS A 289 3.20 -5.43 15.50
N ALA A 290 2.67 -6.46 14.84
CA ALA A 290 2.54 -6.52 13.39
C ALA A 290 1.07 -6.59 12.97
N PRO A 291 0.40 -5.46 12.69
CA PRO A 291 -0.96 -5.46 12.19
C PRO A 291 -1.01 -5.82 10.70
N LEU A 292 -1.99 -6.62 10.32
CA LEU A 292 -2.47 -6.80 8.96
C LEU A 292 -3.90 -6.23 8.91
N LEU A 293 -4.07 -5.14 8.21
CA LEU A 293 -5.34 -4.43 8.10
C LEU A 293 -6.07 -4.89 6.84
N CYS A 294 -7.20 -5.57 7.02
CA CYS A 294 -8.13 -5.86 5.94
C CYS A 294 -9.28 -4.88 5.98
N VAL A 295 -9.65 -4.31 4.83
CA VAL A 295 -10.76 -3.37 4.70
C VAL A 295 -11.67 -3.75 3.54
N SER A 296 -12.95 -3.42 3.69
CA SER A 296 -13.95 -3.43 2.62
C SER A 296 -14.37 -2.00 2.35
N ILE A 297 -14.40 -1.62 1.07
CA ILE A 297 -14.86 -0.31 0.64
C ILE A 297 -15.97 -0.44 -0.41
N ASN A 298 -16.79 0.60 -0.50
CA ASN A 298 -17.79 0.73 -1.55
C ASN A 298 -17.09 1.12 -2.87
N PRO A 299 -17.19 0.32 -3.94
CA PRO A 299 -16.54 0.63 -5.20
C PRO A 299 -17.15 1.81 -5.97
N GLU A 300 -18.36 2.27 -5.61
CA GLU A 300 -19.02 3.40 -6.28
C GLU A 300 -18.45 4.76 -5.85
N ASP A 301 -18.07 4.89 -4.57
CA ASP A 301 -17.67 6.17 -3.98
C ASP A 301 -16.39 6.09 -3.12
N GLY A 302 -15.75 4.91 -3.03
CA GLY A 302 -14.53 4.69 -2.26
C GLY A 302 -14.70 4.79 -0.75
N THR A 303 -15.93 4.89 -0.23
CA THR A 303 -16.15 5.01 1.22
C THR A 303 -15.87 3.70 1.96
N PHE A 304 -15.33 3.82 3.15
CA PHE A 304 -15.06 2.69 4.04
C PHE A 304 -16.37 1.99 4.44
N ASN A 305 -16.44 0.68 4.37
CA ASN A 305 -17.56 -0.15 4.83
C ASN A 305 -17.28 -0.77 6.19
N SER A 306 -16.24 -1.59 6.26
CA SER A 306 -15.84 -2.33 7.46
C SER A 306 -14.36 -2.73 7.34
N GLY A 307 -13.79 -3.22 8.44
CA GLY A 307 -12.43 -3.71 8.43
C GLY A 307 -12.14 -4.69 9.56
N LYS A 308 -10.96 -5.30 9.48
CA LYS A 308 -10.41 -6.19 10.50
C LYS A 308 -8.91 -5.96 10.61
N ILE A 309 -8.43 -5.73 11.82
CA ILE A 309 -7.01 -5.73 12.14
C ILE A 309 -6.68 -7.13 12.66
N HIS A 310 -5.99 -7.92 11.86
CA HIS A 310 -5.40 -9.18 12.31
C HIS A 310 -4.07 -8.86 12.99
N SER A 311 -3.91 -9.33 14.22
CA SER A 311 -2.71 -9.06 15.01
C SER A 311 -1.73 -10.21 14.92
N TYR A 312 -0.47 -9.84 14.69
CA TYR A 312 0.67 -10.76 14.72
C TYR A 312 1.77 -10.19 15.61
N LEU A 313 2.65 -11.06 16.08
CA LEU A 313 3.89 -10.72 16.76
C LEU A 313 5.07 -11.15 15.92
N GLN A 314 6.12 -10.34 15.92
CA GLN A 314 7.35 -10.64 15.22
C GLN A 314 8.39 -11.23 16.17
N GLN A 315 9.18 -12.15 15.66
CA GLN A 315 10.29 -12.79 16.36
C GLN A 315 11.55 -12.79 15.48
N THR A 316 12.70 -12.53 16.11
CA THR A 316 13.99 -12.59 15.40
C THR A 316 14.20 -13.95 14.73
N GLY A 317 14.55 -13.92 13.46
CA GLY A 317 14.81 -15.12 12.65
C GLY A 317 13.56 -15.82 12.10
N ALA A 318 12.35 -15.26 12.33
CA ALA A 318 11.09 -15.78 11.85
C ALA A 318 10.19 -14.69 11.25
N GLY A 319 9.11 -15.07 10.60
CA GLY A 319 8.06 -14.16 10.16
C GLY A 319 7.09 -13.79 11.29
N PRO A 320 6.07 -12.97 10.96
CA PRO A 320 4.99 -12.68 11.90
C PRO A 320 4.19 -13.96 12.19
N HIS A 321 3.86 -14.16 13.47
CA HIS A 321 3.03 -15.29 13.94
C HIS A 321 1.78 -14.75 14.63
N THR A 322 0.67 -15.49 14.52
CA THR A 322 -0.64 -15.10 15.04
C THR A 322 -0.59 -14.74 16.51
N ASP A 323 -1.12 -13.58 16.86
CA ASP A 323 -1.26 -13.10 18.24
C ASP A 323 -2.70 -13.22 18.75
N ALA A 324 -2.96 -14.24 19.58
CA ALA A 324 -4.26 -14.41 20.22
C ALA A 324 -4.62 -13.27 21.20
N GLY A 325 -3.63 -12.47 21.62
CA GLY A 325 -3.82 -11.30 22.49
C GLY A 325 -4.36 -10.08 21.76
N ASN A 326 -4.38 -10.08 20.42
CA ASN A 326 -4.78 -8.94 19.58
C ASN A 326 -4.01 -7.65 19.93
N THR A 327 -2.71 -7.75 20.23
CA THR A 327 -1.90 -6.65 20.76
C THR A 327 -1.82 -5.49 19.77
N ALA A 328 -1.56 -5.75 18.49
CA ALA A 328 -1.49 -4.70 17.47
C ALA A 328 -2.82 -3.97 17.29
N ALA A 329 -3.96 -4.69 17.32
CA ALA A 329 -5.29 -4.10 17.25
C ALA A 329 -5.60 -3.23 18.48
N LYS A 330 -5.18 -3.67 19.67
CA LYS A 330 -5.32 -2.89 20.92
C LYS A 330 -4.50 -1.62 20.88
N ASP A 331 -3.26 -1.67 20.37
CA ASP A 331 -2.43 -0.47 20.20
C ASP A 331 -3.11 0.54 19.28
N ILE A 332 -3.52 0.12 18.07
CA ILE A 332 -4.21 0.99 17.11
C ILE A 332 -5.50 1.57 17.72
N ARG A 333 -6.28 0.74 18.42
CA ARG A 333 -7.49 1.20 19.11
C ARG A 333 -7.18 2.27 20.16
N GLN A 334 -6.15 2.04 20.99
CA GLN A 334 -5.75 2.99 22.03
C GLN A 334 -5.29 4.32 21.42
N MET A 335 -4.44 4.29 20.39
CA MET A 335 -3.99 5.49 19.71
C MET A 335 -5.14 6.20 19.00
N THR A 336 -6.05 5.47 18.35
CA THR A 336 -7.24 6.04 17.71
C THR A 336 -8.14 6.78 18.69
N LEU A 337 -8.39 6.21 19.87
CA LEU A 337 -9.19 6.86 20.90
C LEU A 337 -8.52 8.10 21.49
N ALA A 338 -7.18 8.09 21.57
CA ALA A 338 -6.42 9.21 22.13
C ALA A 338 -6.29 10.37 21.13
N ASP A 339 -5.93 10.07 19.87
CA ASP A 339 -5.58 11.08 18.87
C ASP A 339 -6.81 11.58 18.11
N PHE A 340 -7.80 10.69 17.86
CA PHE A 340 -9.02 10.96 17.08
C PHE A 340 -10.29 10.52 17.82
N PRO A 341 -10.61 11.06 19.02
CA PRO A 341 -11.73 10.59 19.84
C PRO A 341 -13.09 10.71 19.14
N ASN A 342 -13.22 11.64 18.20
CA ASN A 342 -14.44 11.90 17.43
C ASN A 342 -14.44 11.26 16.03
N THR A 343 -13.47 10.38 15.72
CA THR A 343 -13.48 9.68 14.43
C THR A 343 -14.73 8.82 14.26
N GLY A 344 -15.18 8.69 13.01
CA GLY A 344 -16.39 7.94 12.64
C GLY A 344 -16.25 6.41 12.68
N ILE A 345 -15.11 5.87 13.20
CA ILE A 345 -14.90 4.41 13.35
C ILE A 345 -14.82 3.99 14.80
N SER A 346 -15.18 2.74 15.05
CA SER A 346 -14.96 2.01 16.30
C SER A 346 -14.08 0.79 16.02
N ILE A 347 -13.08 0.55 16.86
CA ILE A 347 -12.20 -0.62 16.81
C ILE A 347 -12.49 -1.47 18.05
N ALA A 348 -12.96 -2.70 17.85
CA ALA A 348 -13.20 -3.65 18.94
C ALA A 348 -11.89 -4.30 19.42
N GLU A 349 -11.92 -4.94 20.59
CA GLU A 349 -10.73 -5.61 21.14
C GLU A 349 -10.23 -6.78 20.29
N ASP A 350 -11.12 -7.40 19.54
CA ASP A 350 -10.77 -8.46 18.59
C ASP A 350 -10.20 -7.94 17.26
N GLY A 351 -10.10 -6.61 17.10
CA GLY A 351 -9.60 -5.94 15.90
C GLY A 351 -10.68 -5.65 14.84
N THR A 352 -11.97 -5.94 15.11
CA THR A 352 -13.04 -5.58 14.17
C THR A 352 -13.21 -4.06 14.11
N VAL A 353 -13.25 -3.50 12.90
CA VAL A 353 -13.40 -2.06 12.63
C VAL A 353 -14.73 -1.81 11.96
N THR A 354 -15.56 -0.95 12.57
CA THR A 354 -16.91 -0.59 12.08
C THR A 354 -17.11 0.92 12.04
N LYS A 355 -18.01 1.39 11.19
CA LYS A 355 -18.56 2.77 11.32
C LYS A 355 -19.29 2.92 12.66
N LYS A 356 -19.21 4.12 13.27
CA LYS A 356 -20.01 4.49 14.45
C LYS A 356 -21.43 4.88 14.05
#